data_4fca8d0d6edc6f3d3e51b38989580cae
#
_entry.id   4fca8d0d6edc6f3d3e51b38989580cae
#
_cell.length_a   1.000
_cell.length_b   1.000
_cell.length_c   1.000
_cell.angle_alpha   90.00
_cell.angle_beta   90.00
_cell.angle_gamma   90.00
#
_symmetry.space_group_name_H-M   'P 1'
#
loop_
_entity.id
_entity.type
_entity.pdbx_description
1 polymer ?
#
loop_
_entity_poly.entity_id
_entity_poly.type
_entity_poly.pdbx_seq_one_letter_code
_entity_poly.pdbx_strand_id
1 'polypeptide(L)'
;MSDANYESAKAVSAEASASTTDSISSAASTQVKGKEFVKTASVNMEVKDVYDATIKIENQLKQIGGYVINSELKNNLLSEETYNESDDKAVMVKKSTMQNDMIVKVPTMQLVDFLQQINSQNLFLNSRIINAEDVTANIKMAQLEQQRMKKKEGNIDKLKPTSTTVEQGDDNERDHNQNIIDSYNLKDNIAYSTVNLSIKEPNVRVAEIAVTNTKSIDAKYKTNFFYEAKLSIINGFYLIQQFFILLLNLWPFAIIIAGIIWFVRAKGVKRPKSPKPTVND
;
A
#
# COMPACT_ATOMS: atom_id res chain seq x y z
N MET A 1 -77.80 8.30 -1.26
CA MET A 1 -77.68 7.03 -1.90
C MET A 1 -76.51 7.15 -2.85
N SER A 2 -75.35 6.70 -2.55
CA SER A 2 -74.85 5.41 -2.30
C SER A 2 -73.46 5.51 -1.65
N ASP A 3 -73.27 4.88 -0.54
CA ASP A 3 -72.04 4.79 0.19
C ASP A 3 -71.05 3.88 -0.57
N ALA A 4 -69.85 4.37 -0.87
CA ALA A 4 -68.76 3.58 -1.34
C ALA A 4 -67.70 3.47 -0.21
N ASN A 5 -67.70 2.30 0.36
CA ASN A 5 -66.85 1.74 1.39
C ASN A 5 -65.38 1.78 0.97
N TYR A 6 -64.56 2.65 1.56
CA TYR A 6 -63.10 2.53 1.46
C TYR A 6 -62.63 1.62 2.57
N GLU A 7 -62.56 0.33 2.28
CA GLU A 7 -61.96 -0.66 3.11
C GLU A 7 -60.44 -0.50 3.09
N SER A 8 -59.95 -0.03 4.24
CA SER A 8 -58.56 0.18 4.53
C SER A 8 -57.79 -1.15 4.38
N ALA A 9 -57.05 -1.29 3.33
CA ALA A 9 -56.08 -2.39 3.20
C ALA A 9 -54.95 -2.15 4.20
N LYS A 10 -55.13 -2.74 5.37
CA LYS A 10 -54.09 -2.89 6.40
C LYS A 10 -52.98 -3.71 5.82
N ALA A 11 -51.90 -3.04 5.35
CA ALA A 11 -50.67 -3.68 4.97
C ALA A 11 -50.14 -4.48 6.17
N VAL A 12 -50.31 -5.76 6.11
CA VAL A 12 -49.61 -6.70 7.02
C VAL A 12 -48.14 -6.59 6.67
N SER A 13 -47.44 -5.81 7.44
CA SER A 13 -45.98 -5.87 7.50
C SER A 13 -45.65 -7.27 8.04
N ALA A 14 -45.41 -8.21 7.12
CA ALA A 14 -44.79 -9.45 7.47
C ALA A 14 -43.37 -9.14 7.92
N GLU A 15 -43.17 -9.07 9.23
CA GLU A 15 -41.87 -9.28 9.80
C GLU A 15 -41.38 -10.66 9.36
N ALA A 16 -40.71 -10.69 8.25
CA ALA A 16 -39.83 -11.80 7.92
C ALA A 16 -38.60 -11.67 8.84
N SER A 17 -38.79 -12.08 10.10
CA SER A 17 -37.69 -12.54 10.92
C SER A 17 -37.19 -13.86 10.31
N ALA A 18 -36.55 -13.72 9.14
CA ALA A 18 -35.69 -14.76 8.64
C ALA A 18 -34.48 -14.81 9.59
N SER A 19 -34.60 -15.60 10.65
CA SER A 19 -33.45 -16.26 11.22
C SER A 19 -32.92 -17.19 10.12
N THR A 20 -32.21 -16.64 9.15
CA THR A 20 -31.34 -17.42 8.30
C THR A 20 -30.27 -17.95 9.24
N THR A 21 -30.49 -19.15 9.78
CA THR A 21 -29.41 -20.02 10.18
C THR A 21 -28.58 -20.15 8.94
N ASP A 22 -27.51 -19.35 8.85
CA ASP A 22 -26.63 -19.30 7.67
C ASP A 22 -25.96 -20.67 7.61
N SER A 23 -26.61 -21.60 6.89
CA SER A 23 -26.12 -22.97 6.77
C SER A 23 -24.84 -22.92 5.96
N ILE A 24 -23.73 -23.40 6.58
CA ILE A 24 -22.47 -23.55 5.88
C ILE A 24 -22.71 -24.43 4.64
N SER A 25 -22.15 -24.03 3.51
CA SER A 25 -22.26 -24.74 2.23
C SER A 25 -21.98 -26.23 2.40
N SER A 26 -22.77 -27.09 1.74
CA SER A 26 -22.55 -28.53 1.70
C SER A 26 -21.14 -28.92 1.22
N ALA A 27 -20.47 -28.06 0.46
CA ALA A 27 -19.06 -28.26 0.06
C ALA A 27 -18.13 -28.40 1.26
N ALA A 28 -18.36 -27.66 2.36
CA ALA A 28 -17.55 -27.77 3.58
C ALA A 28 -17.72 -29.15 4.26
N SER A 29 -18.94 -29.68 4.27
CA SER A 29 -19.30 -30.95 4.90
C SER A 29 -19.19 -32.15 3.95
N THR A 30 -18.87 -31.96 2.68
CA THR A 30 -18.83 -33.03 1.66
C THR A 30 -17.95 -34.19 2.14
N GLN A 31 -18.54 -35.36 2.22
CA GLN A 31 -17.89 -36.65 2.45
C GLN A 31 -18.62 -37.70 1.61
N VAL A 32 -17.89 -38.40 0.77
CA VAL A 32 -18.44 -39.47 -0.07
C VAL A 32 -17.58 -40.71 0.13
N LYS A 33 -18.21 -41.84 0.39
CA LYS A 33 -17.49 -43.11 0.64
C LYS A 33 -16.57 -43.44 -0.57
N GLY A 34 -15.30 -43.65 -0.28
CA GLY A 34 -14.29 -43.98 -1.30
C GLY A 34 -13.80 -42.79 -2.11
N LYS A 35 -14.11 -41.56 -1.68
CA LYS A 35 -13.63 -40.30 -2.27
C LYS A 35 -12.84 -39.51 -1.24
N GLU A 36 -11.80 -38.85 -1.69
CA GLU A 36 -10.97 -37.97 -0.89
C GLU A 36 -11.03 -36.55 -1.48
N PHE A 37 -11.19 -35.56 -0.62
CA PHE A 37 -11.39 -34.18 -1.03
C PHE A 37 -10.33 -33.26 -0.38
N VAL A 38 -9.74 -32.41 -1.20
CA VAL A 38 -9.02 -31.21 -0.73
C VAL A 38 -10.06 -30.08 -0.62
N LYS A 39 -10.18 -29.49 0.56
CA LYS A 39 -11.11 -28.39 0.80
C LYS A 39 -10.38 -27.08 1.00
N THR A 40 -10.90 -26.03 0.36
CA THR A 40 -10.43 -24.66 0.53
C THR A 40 -11.61 -23.75 0.80
N ALA A 41 -11.38 -22.71 1.62
CA ALA A 41 -12.38 -21.67 1.86
C ALA A 41 -11.74 -20.29 1.74
N SER A 42 -12.54 -19.33 1.24
CA SER A 42 -12.18 -17.92 1.24
C SER A 42 -13.33 -17.15 1.86
N VAL A 43 -13.05 -16.38 2.91
CA VAL A 43 -14.06 -15.61 3.66
C VAL A 43 -13.60 -14.17 3.72
N ASN A 44 -14.47 -13.26 3.27
CA ASN A 44 -14.29 -11.82 3.39
C ASN A 44 -15.43 -11.28 4.26
N MET A 45 -15.10 -10.68 5.39
CA MET A 45 -16.09 -10.21 6.36
C MET A 45 -15.67 -8.90 7.04
N GLU A 46 -16.67 -8.19 7.53
CA GLU A 46 -16.50 -7.04 8.40
C GLU A 46 -16.72 -7.40 9.85
N VAL A 47 -15.83 -6.92 10.72
CA VAL A 47 -15.87 -7.17 12.17
C VAL A 47 -15.83 -5.84 12.92
N LYS A 48 -16.27 -5.86 14.17
CA LYS A 48 -16.27 -4.64 15.01
C LYS A 48 -14.86 -4.15 15.32
N ASP A 49 -13.94 -5.05 15.61
CA ASP A 49 -12.54 -4.80 15.93
C ASP A 49 -11.69 -5.91 15.31
N VAL A 50 -10.82 -5.56 14.37
CA VAL A 50 -9.99 -6.52 13.63
C VAL A 50 -8.97 -7.19 14.54
N TYR A 51 -8.37 -6.45 15.48
CA TYR A 51 -7.37 -6.99 16.41
C TYR A 51 -7.98 -8.04 17.33
N ASP A 52 -9.12 -7.72 17.94
CA ASP A 52 -9.85 -8.65 18.84
C ASP A 52 -10.34 -9.88 18.07
N ALA A 53 -10.89 -9.70 16.87
CA ALA A 53 -11.30 -10.81 16.01
C ALA A 53 -10.13 -11.72 15.61
N THR A 54 -8.96 -11.13 15.26
CA THR A 54 -7.75 -11.89 14.96
C THR A 54 -7.35 -12.79 16.11
N ILE A 55 -7.26 -12.24 17.33
CA ILE A 55 -6.89 -13.02 18.53
C ILE A 55 -7.89 -14.16 18.79
N LYS A 56 -9.18 -13.90 18.63
CA LYS A 56 -10.22 -14.93 18.81
C LYS A 56 -10.07 -16.05 17.78
N ILE A 57 -9.86 -15.72 16.52
CA ILE A 57 -9.64 -16.68 15.43
C ILE A 57 -8.41 -17.54 15.73
N GLU A 58 -7.28 -16.93 16.11
CA GLU A 58 -6.05 -17.65 16.44
C GLU A 58 -6.24 -18.60 17.65
N ASN A 59 -6.97 -18.16 18.67
CA ASN A 59 -7.28 -19.00 19.83
C ASN A 59 -8.20 -20.18 19.46
N GLN A 60 -9.19 -19.96 18.60
CA GLN A 60 -10.05 -21.03 18.09
C GLN A 60 -9.24 -22.05 17.28
N LEU A 61 -8.35 -21.59 16.40
CA LEU A 61 -7.46 -22.46 15.64
C LEU A 61 -6.62 -23.37 16.56
N LYS A 62 -6.02 -22.80 17.62
CA LYS A 62 -5.24 -23.57 18.59
C LYS A 62 -6.08 -24.65 19.27
N GLN A 63 -7.34 -24.36 19.62
CA GLN A 63 -8.24 -25.30 20.30
C GLN A 63 -8.59 -26.50 19.43
N ILE A 64 -8.73 -26.30 18.11
CA ILE A 64 -9.09 -27.36 17.17
C ILE A 64 -7.88 -28.05 16.52
N GLY A 65 -6.64 -27.69 16.92
CA GLY A 65 -5.42 -28.21 16.32
C GLY A 65 -5.10 -27.66 14.94
N GLY A 66 -5.65 -26.51 14.61
CA GLY A 66 -5.28 -25.72 13.42
C GLY A 66 -4.09 -24.80 13.70
N TYR A 67 -3.60 -24.15 12.65
CA TYR A 67 -2.48 -23.20 12.76
C TYR A 67 -2.55 -22.09 11.71
N VAL A 68 -1.87 -20.98 12.01
CA VAL A 68 -1.76 -19.83 11.12
C VAL A 68 -0.50 -20.00 10.27
N ILE A 69 -0.65 -19.86 8.95
CA ILE A 69 0.48 -19.80 8.00
C ILE A 69 0.95 -18.36 7.85
N ASN A 70 -0.01 -17.44 7.68
CA ASN A 70 0.26 -16.02 7.52
C ASN A 70 -0.83 -15.20 8.21
N SER A 71 -0.45 -14.08 8.81
CA SER A 71 -1.37 -13.09 9.38
C SER A 71 -0.76 -11.71 9.14
N GLU A 72 -1.39 -10.90 8.31
CA GLU A 72 -0.91 -9.60 7.92
C GLU A 72 -1.89 -8.51 8.37
N LEU A 73 -1.66 -7.99 9.58
CA LEU A 73 -2.45 -6.91 10.16
C LEU A 73 -1.96 -5.56 9.64
N LYS A 74 -2.83 -4.83 8.96
CA LYS A 74 -2.54 -3.52 8.36
C LYS A 74 -3.44 -2.43 8.92
N ASN A 75 -2.84 -1.28 9.18
CA ASN A 75 -3.57 -0.05 9.42
C ASN A 75 -3.46 0.86 8.19
N ASN A 76 -4.53 0.96 7.42
CA ASN A 76 -4.59 1.74 6.20
C ASN A 76 -4.94 3.20 6.53
N LEU A 77 -3.97 4.09 6.41
CA LEU A 77 -4.18 5.53 6.58
C LEU A 77 -5.03 6.07 5.42
N LEU A 78 -6.16 6.68 5.74
CA LEU A 78 -7.08 7.31 4.77
C LEU A 78 -6.77 8.79 4.58
N SER A 79 -6.57 9.52 5.70
CA SER A 79 -6.17 10.91 5.68
C SER A 79 -5.36 11.28 6.92
N GLU A 80 -4.50 12.29 6.76
CA GLU A 80 -3.74 12.93 7.83
C GLU A 80 -3.86 14.43 7.64
N GLU A 81 -4.43 15.13 8.61
CA GLU A 81 -4.64 16.56 8.57
C GLU A 81 -4.19 17.20 9.86
N THR A 82 -3.53 18.34 9.78
CA THR A 82 -3.09 19.09 10.95
C THR A 82 -3.92 20.34 11.09
N TYR A 83 -4.59 20.47 12.23
CA TYR A 83 -5.41 21.62 12.63
C TYR A 83 -4.65 22.44 13.66
N ASN A 84 -4.41 23.72 13.37
CA ASN A 84 -3.77 24.63 14.31
C ASN A 84 -4.79 25.11 15.35
N GLU A 85 -4.52 24.88 16.63
CA GLU A 85 -5.38 25.34 17.74
C GLU A 85 -4.91 26.70 18.30
N SER A 86 -3.59 26.93 18.30
CA SER A 86 -2.97 28.18 18.76
C SER A 86 -1.63 28.40 18.05
N ASP A 87 -0.94 29.48 18.42
CA ASP A 87 0.38 29.77 17.88
C ASP A 87 1.41 28.66 18.14
N ASP A 88 1.29 27.95 19.27
CA ASP A 88 2.25 26.90 19.68
C ASP A 88 1.70 25.49 19.54
N LYS A 89 0.37 25.32 19.39
CA LYS A 89 -0.29 24.03 19.44
C LYS A 89 -1.04 23.73 18.17
N ALA A 90 -0.95 22.49 17.75
CA ALA A 90 -1.76 21.94 16.70
C ALA A 90 -2.16 20.50 17.04
N VAL A 91 -3.22 19.99 16.42
CA VAL A 91 -3.67 18.62 16.51
C VAL A 91 -3.59 17.98 15.13
N MET A 92 -2.85 16.89 15.05
CA MET A 92 -2.82 16.04 13.89
C MET A 92 -3.91 15.00 14.01
N VAL A 93 -4.85 15.00 13.08
CA VAL A 93 -5.97 14.05 13.00
C VAL A 93 -5.64 13.02 11.93
N LYS A 94 -5.48 11.76 12.36
CA LYS A 94 -5.29 10.61 11.46
C LYS A 94 -6.57 9.81 11.39
N LYS A 95 -7.05 9.57 10.17
CA LYS A 95 -8.18 8.68 9.90
C LYS A 95 -7.66 7.43 9.23
N SER A 96 -7.98 6.27 9.78
CA SER A 96 -7.49 4.98 9.28
C SER A 96 -8.52 3.88 9.42
N THR A 97 -8.34 2.79 8.68
CA THR A 97 -9.10 1.55 8.82
C THR A 97 -8.14 0.39 9.05
N MET A 98 -8.53 -0.55 9.91
CA MET A 98 -7.75 -1.77 10.12
C MET A 98 -8.30 -2.91 9.27
N GLN A 99 -7.38 -3.70 8.73
CA GLN A 99 -7.69 -4.99 8.10
C GLN A 99 -6.62 -6.01 8.47
N ASN A 100 -7.01 -7.29 8.42
CA ASN A 100 -6.08 -8.41 8.53
C ASN A 100 -6.38 -9.43 7.43
N ASP A 101 -5.34 -9.81 6.69
CA ASP A 101 -5.39 -10.88 5.72
C ASP A 101 -4.63 -12.08 6.28
N MET A 102 -5.36 -13.20 6.50
CA MET A 102 -4.82 -14.39 7.14
C MET A 102 -4.94 -15.59 6.22
N ILE A 103 -3.93 -16.46 6.28
CA ILE A 103 -3.97 -17.81 5.70
C ILE A 103 -3.82 -18.80 6.85
N VAL A 104 -4.82 -19.66 7.01
CA VAL A 104 -4.84 -20.61 8.12
C VAL A 104 -5.10 -22.03 7.63
N LYS A 105 -4.55 -23.01 8.35
CA LYS A 105 -4.82 -24.43 8.17
C LYS A 105 -5.76 -24.91 9.29
N VAL A 106 -6.85 -25.50 8.88
CA VAL A 106 -7.92 -26.00 9.73
C VAL A 106 -8.04 -27.50 9.51
N PRO A 107 -8.05 -28.36 10.54
CA PRO A 107 -8.34 -29.78 10.35
C PRO A 107 -9.64 -29.95 9.56
N THR A 108 -9.60 -30.70 8.46
CA THR A 108 -10.71 -30.77 7.49
C THR A 108 -12.02 -31.22 8.12
N MET A 109 -11.95 -32.05 9.16
CA MET A 109 -13.14 -32.49 9.93
C MET A 109 -13.76 -31.36 10.77
N GLN A 110 -12.99 -30.33 11.14
CA GLN A 110 -13.41 -29.20 11.95
C GLN A 110 -13.75 -27.95 11.10
N LEU A 111 -13.66 -28.05 9.76
CA LEU A 111 -13.84 -26.90 8.87
C LEU A 111 -15.23 -26.26 9.02
N VAL A 112 -16.28 -27.07 9.11
CA VAL A 112 -17.66 -26.58 9.26
C VAL A 112 -17.81 -25.80 10.56
N ASP A 113 -17.38 -26.38 11.68
CA ASP A 113 -17.50 -25.79 13.02
C ASP A 113 -16.68 -24.49 13.11
N PHE A 114 -15.47 -24.49 12.53
CA PHE A 114 -14.63 -23.30 12.46
C PHE A 114 -15.31 -22.18 11.66
N LEU A 115 -15.85 -22.49 10.47
CA LEU A 115 -16.55 -21.50 9.63
C LEU A 115 -17.83 -20.97 10.31
N GLN A 116 -18.53 -21.78 11.08
CA GLN A 116 -19.68 -21.33 11.87
C GLN A 116 -19.26 -20.38 13.00
N GLN A 117 -18.18 -20.72 13.71
CA GLN A 117 -17.68 -19.91 14.80
C GLN A 117 -17.17 -18.54 14.33
N ILE A 118 -16.42 -18.47 13.23
CA ILE A 118 -15.98 -17.17 12.68
C ILE A 118 -17.17 -16.37 12.14
N ASN A 119 -18.19 -17.02 11.57
CA ASN A 119 -19.39 -16.34 11.11
C ASN A 119 -20.16 -15.67 12.27
N SER A 120 -20.11 -16.21 13.48
CA SER A 120 -20.72 -15.59 14.67
C SER A 120 -20.03 -14.27 15.11
N GLN A 121 -18.83 -13.98 14.63
CA GLN A 121 -18.04 -12.80 14.97
C GLN A 121 -18.18 -11.67 13.95
N ASN A 122 -18.78 -11.92 12.78
CA ASN A 122 -18.93 -10.92 11.76
C ASN A 122 -20.05 -9.93 12.09
N LEU A 123 -19.87 -8.67 11.65
CA LEU A 123 -20.95 -7.70 11.52
C LEU A 123 -21.64 -7.86 10.18
N PHE A 124 -20.85 -8.17 9.15
CA PHE A 124 -21.33 -8.36 7.80
C PHE A 124 -20.43 -9.34 7.03
N LEU A 125 -21.04 -10.32 6.38
CA LEU A 125 -20.35 -11.26 5.50
C LEU A 125 -20.39 -10.73 4.07
N ASN A 126 -19.23 -10.29 3.55
CA ASN A 126 -19.13 -9.80 2.18
C ASN A 126 -19.14 -10.95 1.17
N SER A 127 -18.35 -11.99 1.42
CA SER A 127 -18.33 -13.18 0.58
C SER A 127 -17.78 -14.39 1.32
N ARG A 128 -18.27 -15.57 0.94
CA ARG A 128 -17.77 -16.86 1.39
C ARG A 128 -17.78 -17.83 0.21
N ILE A 129 -16.60 -18.30 -0.16
CA ILE A 129 -16.41 -19.28 -1.24
C ILE A 129 -15.81 -20.53 -0.60
N ILE A 130 -16.40 -21.68 -0.85
CA ILE A 130 -15.92 -22.97 -0.34
C ILE A 130 -15.84 -23.92 -1.51
N ASN A 131 -14.67 -24.52 -1.71
CA ASN A 131 -14.42 -25.50 -2.76
C ASN A 131 -14.06 -26.84 -2.14
N ALA A 132 -14.55 -27.92 -2.72
CA ALA A 132 -14.17 -29.29 -2.42
C ALA A 132 -13.77 -29.97 -3.72
N GLU A 133 -12.48 -30.27 -3.86
CA GLU A 133 -11.90 -30.91 -5.05
C GLU A 133 -11.70 -32.40 -4.78
N ASP A 134 -12.26 -33.27 -5.65
CA ASP A 134 -12.04 -34.71 -5.60
C ASP A 134 -10.63 -35.05 -6.09
N VAL A 135 -9.77 -35.46 -5.18
CA VAL A 135 -8.37 -35.81 -5.47
C VAL A 135 -8.11 -37.31 -5.44
N THR A 136 -9.17 -38.13 -5.44
CA THR A 136 -9.08 -39.59 -5.36
C THR A 136 -8.20 -40.18 -6.48
N ALA A 137 -8.34 -39.67 -7.70
CA ALA A 137 -7.55 -40.10 -8.86
C ALA A 137 -6.05 -39.74 -8.68
N ASN A 138 -5.77 -38.55 -8.11
CA ASN A 138 -4.41 -38.07 -7.85
C ASN A 138 -3.70 -38.95 -6.82
N ILE A 139 -4.41 -39.36 -5.76
CA ILE A 139 -3.89 -40.32 -4.76
C ILE A 139 -3.55 -41.66 -5.42
N LYS A 140 -4.44 -42.17 -6.27
CA LYS A 140 -4.21 -43.41 -6.96
C LYS A 140 -3.00 -43.34 -7.90
N MET A 141 -2.89 -42.24 -8.63
CA MET A 141 -1.73 -41.98 -9.49
C MET A 141 -0.42 -41.94 -8.69
N ALA A 142 -0.39 -41.21 -7.58
CA ALA A 142 0.79 -41.13 -6.70
C ALA A 142 1.20 -42.52 -6.19
N GLN A 143 0.24 -43.37 -5.80
CA GLN A 143 0.51 -44.75 -5.38
C GLN A 143 1.10 -45.62 -6.51
N LEU A 144 0.56 -45.49 -7.72
CA LEU A 144 1.06 -46.23 -8.89
C LEU A 144 2.49 -45.78 -9.26
N GLU A 145 2.72 -44.47 -9.17
CA GLU A 145 4.04 -43.90 -9.48
C GLU A 145 5.10 -44.34 -8.45
N GLN A 146 4.78 -44.36 -7.18
CA GLN A 146 5.68 -44.95 -6.16
C GLN A 146 6.00 -46.39 -6.41
N GLN A 147 5.03 -47.21 -6.87
CA GLN A 147 5.28 -48.60 -7.23
C GLN A 147 6.18 -48.71 -8.46
N ARG A 148 5.98 -47.83 -9.45
CA ARG A 148 6.83 -47.77 -10.66
C ARG A 148 8.26 -47.45 -10.34
N MET A 149 8.49 -46.43 -9.47
CA MET A 149 9.82 -46.00 -9.06
C MET A 149 10.57 -47.09 -8.32
N LYS A 150 9.91 -47.77 -7.36
CA LYS A 150 10.53 -48.93 -6.66
C LYS A 150 10.93 -50.06 -7.60
N LYS A 151 10.11 -50.34 -8.63
CA LYS A 151 10.49 -51.37 -9.66
C LYS A 151 11.69 -50.92 -10.51
N LYS A 152 11.74 -49.61 -10.88
CA LYS A 152 12.81 -49.03 -11.67
C LYS A 152 14.14 -49.10 -10.87
N GLU A 153 14.14 -48.72 -9.59
CA GLU A 153 15.25 -48.78 -8.67
C GLU A 153 15.81 -50.22 -8.61
N GLY A 154 14.98 -51.22 -8.31
CA GLY A 154 15.38 -52.62 -8.25
C GLY A 154 15.84 -53.22 -9.61
N ASN A 155 15.53 -52.57 -10.75
CA ASN A 155 16.08 -52.95 -12.05
C ASN A 155 17.45 -52.30 -12.30
N ILE A 156 17.63 -51.04 -11.91
CA ILE A 156 18.89 -50.31 -12.01
C ILE A 156 19.98 -50.99 -11.17
N ASP A 157 19.66 -51.43 -9.94
CA ASP A 157 20.57 -52.12 -9.03
C ASP A 157 21.15 -53.44 -9.60
N LYS A 158 20.44 -54.03 -10.55
CA LYS A 158 20.91 -55.26 -11.23
C LYS A 158 21.81 -54.97 -12.42
N LEU A 159 21.96 -53.72 -12.82
CA LEU A 159 22.82 -53.36 -13.95
C LEU A 159 24.28 -53.19 -13.50
N LYS A 160 25.23 -53.41 -14.45
CA LYS A 160 26.63 -53.12 -14.16
C LYS A 160 26.85 -51.63 -13.98
N PRO A 161 27.64 -51.20 -12.95
CA PRO A 161 27.94 -49.80 -12.74
C PRO A 161 28.67 -49.20 -13.95
N THR A 162 28.05 -48.27 -14.62
CA THR A 162 28.61 -47.42 -15.67
C THR A 162 28.23 -45.99 -15.37
N SER A 163 28.92 -45.00 -15.95
CA SER A 163 28.55 -43.60 -15.74
C SER A 163 27.08 -43.35 -16.06
N THR A 164 26.56 -43.96 -17.10
CA THR A 164 25.14 -43.83 -17.50
C THR A 164 24.17 -44.49 -16.51
N THR A 165 24.52 -45.67 -15.95
CA THR A 165 23.67 -46.33 -14.94
C THR A 165 23.67 -45.60 -13.61
N VAL A 166 24.78 -44.99 -13.22
CA VAL A 166 24.86 -44.12 -12.03
C VAL A 166 24.00 -42.88 -12.21
N GLU A 167 24.11 -42.18 -13.33
CA GLU A 167 23.30 -41.01 -13.64
C GLU A 167 21.80 -41.35 -13.67
N GLN A 168 21.42 -42.49 -14.28
CA GLN A 168 20.03 -42.96 -14.24
C GLN A 168 19.54 -43.32 -12.84
N GLY A 169 20.45 -43.78 -11.96
CA GLY A 169 20.18 -44.03 -10.55
C GLY A 169 19.86 -42.71 -9.81
N ASP A 170 20.73 -41.72 -9.95
CA ASP A 170 20.61 -40.41 -9.32
C ASP A 170 19.30 -39.67 -9.77
N ASP A 171 18.97 -39.72 -11.07
CA ASP A 171 17.74 -39.16 -11.59
C ASP A 171 16.51 -39.87 -11.03
N ASN A 172 16.56 -41.22 -10.95
CA ASN A 172 15.45 -41.97 -10.37
C ASN A 172 15.25 -41.68 -8.88
N GLU A 173 16.34 -41.53 -8.13
CA GLU A 173 16.26 -41.15 -6.71
C GLU A 173 15.66 -39.75 -6.53
N ARG A 174 16.08 -38.79 -7.38
CA ARG A 174 15.51 -37.42 -7.36
C ARG A 174 14.00 -37.43 -7.64
N ASP A 175 13.57 -38.14 -8.69
CA ASP A 175 12.17 -38.29 -9.05
C ASP A 175 11.38 -38.99 -7.94
N HIS A 176 11.99 -40.01 -7.31
CA HIS A 176 11.38 -40.71 -6.17
C HIS A 176 11.16 -39.79 -4.97
N ASN A 177 12.19 -39.00 -4.60
CA ASN A 177 12.11 -38.04 -3.52
C ASN A 177 11.07 -36.97 -3.79
N GLN A 178 10.97 -36.45 -5.03
CA GLN A 178 9.93 -35.49 -5.40
C GLN A 178 8.53 -36.10 -5.25
N ASN A 179 8.30 -37.31 -5.73
CA ASN A 179 7.01 -38.01 -5.60
C ASN A 179 6.63 -38.27 -4.13
N ILE A 180 7.60 -38.52 -3.25
CA ILE A 180 7.37 -38.63 -1.81
C ILE A 180 6.85 -37.29 -1.26
N ILE A 181 7.56 -36.18 -1.58
CA ILE A 181 7.17 -34.83 -1.13
C ILE A 181 5.77 -34.47 -1.63
N ASP A 182 5.46 -34.71 -2.90
CA ASP A 182 4.15 -34.45 -3.48
C ASP A 182 3.05 -35.25 -2.79
N SER A 183 3.35 -36.52 -2.44
CA SER A 183 2.44 -37.37 -1.66
C SER A 183 2.19 -36.82 -0.24
N TYR A 184 3.21 -36.29 0.42
CA TYR A 184 3.08 -35.63 1.73
C TYR A 184 2.21 -34.38 1.62
N ASN A 185 2.47 -33.51 0.63
CA ASN A 185 1.70 -32.30 0.39
C ASN A 185 0.21 -32.62 0.13
N LEU A 186 -0.05 -33.65 -0.66
CA LEU A 186 -1.41 -34.09 -0.96
C LEU A 186 -2.11 -34.59 0.33
N LYS A 187 -1.43 -35.40 1.15
CA LYS A 187 -1.98 -35.89 2.43
C LYS A 187 -2.22 -34.74 3.38
N ASP A 188 -1.32 -33.75 3.48
CA ASP A 188 -1.50 -32.57 4.30
C ASP A 188 -2.72 -31.77 3.86
N ASN A 189 -2.90 -31.53 2.56
CA ASN A 189 -4.03 -30.80 2.03
C ASN A 189 -5.38 -31.53 2.21
N ILE A 190 -5.38 -32.84 2.33
CA ILE A 190 -6.57 -33.62 2.67
C ILE A 190 -6.87 -33.50 4.18
N ALA A 191 -5.82 -33.60 5.01
CA ALA A 191 -5.96 -33.55 6.46
C ALA A 191 -6.32 -32.13 6.95
N TYR A 192 -5.77 -31.10 6.31
CA TYR A 192 -5.95 -29.71 6.66
C TYR A 192 -6.49 -28.91 5.48
N SER A 193 -7.64 -28.31 5.67
CA SER A 193 -8.23 -27.34 4.75
C SER A 193 -7.52 -25.99 4.84
N THR A 194 -7.27 -25.37 3.71
CA THR A 194 -6.72 -24.00 3.67
C THR A 194 -7.85 -22.99 3.69
N VAL A 195 -7.82 -22.07 4.65
CA VAL A 195 -8.82 -21.01 4.77
C VAL A 195 -8.12 -19.66 4.64
N ASN A 196 -8.53 -18.88 3.63
CA ASN A 196 -8.12 -17.49 3.44
C ASN A 196 -9.18 -16.58 4.08
N LEU A 197 -8.76 -15.78 5.04
CA LEU A 197 -9.62 -14.85 5.76
C LEU A 197 -9.17 -13.42 5.44
N SER A 198 -10.10 -12.59 4.97
CA SER A 198 -9.90 -11.15 4.85
C SER A 198 -10.92 -10.48 5.78
N ILE A 199 -10.42 -9.88 6.85
CA ILE A 199 -11.24 -9.22 7.88
C ILE A 199 -10.91 -7.74 7.92
N LYS A 200 -11.93 -6.88 7.95
CA LYS A 200 -11.78 -5.44 7.99
C LYS A 200 -12.79 -4.78 8.93
N GLU A 201 -12.48 -3.59 9.39
CA GLU A 201 -13.42 -2.73 10.11
C GLU A 201 -14.19 -1.86 9.13
N PRO A 202 -15.53 -1.74 9.25
CA PRO A 202 -16.31 -0.80 8.46
C PRO A 202 -16.09 0.64 8.96
N ASN A 203 -15.75 0.82 10.24
CA ASN A 203 -15.62 2.13 10.86
C ASN A 203 -14.20 2.68 10.69
N VAL A 204 -14.13 3.98 10.42
CA VAL A 204 -12.88 4.73 10.40
C VAL A 204 -12.44 4.99 11.84
N ARG A 205 -11.20 4.60 12.17
CA ARG A 205 -10.53 4.97 13.41
C ARG A 205 -9.99 6.39 13.29
N VAL A 206 -10.25 7.22 14.28
CA VAL A 206 -9.73 8.59 14.37
C VAL A 206 -8.75 8.66 15.53
N ALA A 207 -7.52 9.04 15.24
CA ALA A 207 -6.50 9.31 16.25
C ALA A 207 -6.16 10.81 16.22
N GLU A 208 -6.25 11.46 17.39
CA GLU A 208 -5.87 12.84 17.60
C GLU A 208 -4.53 12.87 18.32
N ILE A 209 -3.54 13.49 17.71
CA ILE A 209 -2.17 13.55 18.22
C ILE A 209 -1.81 15.01 18.40
N ALA A 210 -1.52 15.43 19.65
CA ALA A 210 -1.04 16.76 19.92
C ALA A 210 0.36 16.95 19.28
N VAL A 211 0.52 17.98 18.47
CA VAL A 211 1.75 18.33 17.77
C VAL A 211 2.02 19.82 17.89
N THR A 212 3.25 20.25 17.63
CA THR A 212 3.60 21.66 17.60
C THR A 212 3.12 22.31 16.30
N ASN A 213 2.60 23.53 16.38
CA ASN A 213 2.25 24.32 15.22
C ASN A 213 3.51 24.79 14.47
N THR A 214 3.84 24.13 13.35
CA THR A 214 5.05 24.45 12.57
C THR A 214 4.97 25.79 11.86
N LYS A 215 3.76 26.30 11.55
CA LYS A 215 3.57 27.63 10.92
C LYS A 215 4.03 28.75 11.84
N SER A 216 3.85 28.59 13.15
CA SER A 216 4.33 29.55 14.15
C SER A 216 5.85 29.51 14.25
N ILE A 217 6.47 28.32 14.13
CA ILE A 217 7.93 28.18 14.12
C ILE A 217 8.52 28.91 12.91
N ASP A 218 7.96 28.73 11.73
CA ASP A 218 8.39 29.42 10.52
C ASP A 218 8.24 30.93 10.64
N ALA A 219 7.15 31.41 11.27
CA ALA A 219 6.96 32.83 11.53
C ALA A 219 7.96 33.40 12.56
N LYS A 220 8.30 32.61 13.59
CA LYS A 220 9.27 32.99 14.63
C LYS A 220 10.70 33.10 14.08
N TYR A 221 11.04 32.28 13.11
CA TYR A 221 12.38 32.30 12.46
C TYR A 221 12.40 33.09 11.16
N LYS A 222 11.26 33.65 10.70
CA LYS A 222 11.28 34.69 9.66
C LYS A 222 12.12 35.87 10.14
N THR A 223 13.11 36.23 9.34
CA THR A 223 13.94 37.40 9.62
C THR A 223 13.05 38.63 9.86
N ASN A 224 13.31 39.30 10.98
CA ASN A 224 12.55 40.48 11.36
C ASN A 224 12.68 41.54 10.26
N PHE A 225 11.56 42.17 9.85
CA PHE A 225 11.54 43.24 8.84
C PHE A 225 12.63 44.27 9.05
N PHE A 226 12.89 44.68 10.29
CA PHE A 226 13.96 45.65 10.62
C PHE A 226 15.36 45.10 10.31
N TYR A 227 15.57 43.80 10.44
CA TYR A 227 16.83 43.16 10.07
C TYR A 227 17.03 43.16 8.55
N GLU A 228 16.00 42.79 7.78
CA GLU A 228 16.03 42.83 6.31
C GLU A 228 16.17 44.25 5.77
N ALA A 229 15.48 45.23 6.38
CA ALA A 229 15.61 46.63 6.05
C ALA A 229 17.05 47.14 6.31
N LYS A 230 17.65 46.75 7.44
CA LYS A 230 19.06 47.07 7.73
C LYS A 230 20.02 46.48 6.72
N LEU A 231 19.82 45.21 6.37
CA LEU A 231 20.65 44.55 5.33
C LEU A 231 20.50 45.24 3.97
N SER A 232 19.28 45.62 3.58
CA SER A 232 18.99 46.32 2.33
C SER A 232 19.67 47.69 2.30
N ILE A 233 19.67 48.43 3.41
CA ILE A 233 20.40 49.72 3.52
C ILE A 233 21.92 49.51 3.38
N ILE A 234 22.48 48.50 4.07
CA ILE A 234 23.90 48.18 3.96
C ILE A 234 24.26 47.79 2.55
N ASN A 235 23.50 46.94 1.90
CA ASN A 235 23.72 46.49 0.53
C ASN A 235 23.57 47.66 -0.45
N GLY A 236 22.59 48.54 -0.25
CA GLY A 236 22.46 49.78 -1.02
C GLY A 236 23.67 50.69 -0.88
N PHE A 237 24.23 50.81 0.31
CA PHE A 237 25.46 51.61 0.54
C PHE A 237 26.67 50.99 -0.20
N TYR A 238 26.81 49.68 -0.18
CA TYR A 238 27.86 48.99 -0.97
C TYR A 238 27.70 49.22 -2.47
N LEU A 239 26.49 49.24 -3.00
CA LEU A 239 26.25 49.59 -4.43
C LEU A 239 26.69 51.00 -4.76
N ILE A 240 26.38 51.98 -3.90
CA ILE A 240 26.80 53.36 -4.05
C ILE A 240 28.32 53.44 -4.01
N GLN A 241 28.96 52.78 -3.05
CA GLN A 241 30.41 52.72 -2.93
C GLN A 241 31.07 52.11 -4.17
N GLN A 242 30.55 51.01 -4.73
CA GLN A 242 31.05 50.45 -5.96
C GLN A 242 30.90 51.39 -7.16
N PHE A 243 29.80 52.15 -7.22
CA PHE A 243 29.56 53.15 -8.25
C PHE A 243 30.62 54.26 -8.19
N PHE A 244 30.98 54.77 -7.01
CA PHE A 244 32.07 55.77 -6.84
C PHE A 244 33.43 55.18 -7.19
N ILE A 245 33.72 53.94 -6.85
CA ILE A 245 34.98 53.27 -7.25
C ILE A 245 35.04 53.14 -8.75
N LEU A 246 33.95 52.82 -9.42
CA LEU A 246 33.89 52.77 -10.90
C LEU A 246 34.12 54.15 -11.54
N LEU A 247 33.53 55.21 -10.98
CA LEU A 247 33.80 56.60 -11.40
C LEU A 247 35.28 56.98 -11.24
N LEU A 248 35.87 56.62 -10.09
CA LEU A 248 37.30 56.84 -9.84
C LEU A 248 38.17 56.05 -10.83
N ASN A 249 37.81 54.89 -11.26
CA ASN A 249 38.54 54.10 -12.24
C ASN A 249 38.43 54.67 -13.67
N LEU A 250 37.46 55.56 -13.94
CA LEU A 250 37.26 56.19 -15.25
C LEU A 250 38.13 57.46 -15.42
N TRP A 251 38.88 57.95 -14.38
CA TRP A 251 39.72 59.17 -14.49
C TRP A 251 40.72 59.17 -15.66
N PRO A 252 41.34 58.00 -16.05
CA PRO A 252 42.25 58.03 -17.17
C PRO A 252 41.53 58.39 -18.50
N PHE A 253 40.29 57.94 -18.67
CA PHE A 253 39.47 58.29 -19.84
C PHE A 253 39.06 59.75 -19.82
N ALA A 254 38.82 60.35 -18.66
CA ALA A 254 38.53 61.80 -18.57
C ALA A 254 39.73 62.64 -18.99
N ILE A 255 40.96 62.24 -18.66
CA ILE A 255 42.21 62.93 -19.16
C ILE A 255 42.32 62.78 -20.66
N ILE A 256 42.08 61.66 -21.24
CA ILE A 256 42.13 61.45 -22.72
C ILE A 256 41.09 62.32 -23.37
N ILE A 257 39.86 62.40 -22.88
CA ILE A 257 38.82 63.26 -23.44
C ILE A 257 39.19 64.73 -23.29
N ALA A 258 39.70 65.16 -22.16
CA ALA A 258 40.16 66.53 -21.94
C ALA A 258 41.32 66.88 -22.87
N GLY A 259 42.23 65.93 -23.09
CA GLY A 259 43.33 66.11 -24.09
C GLY A 259 42.82 66.26 -25.50
N ILE A 260 41.84 65.50 -25.94
CA ILE A 260 41.23 65.61 -27.25
C ILE A 260 40.51 66.97 -27.40
N ILE A 261 39.72 67.36 -26.35
CA ILE A 261 39.04 68.68 -26.41
C ILE A 261 40.07 69.84 -26.51
N TRP A 262 41.15 69.78 -25.75
CA TRP A 262 42.23 70.75 -25.78
C TRP A 262 42.87 70.78 -27.12
N PHE A 263 43.19 69.63 -27.73
CA PHE A 263 43.79 69.50 -29.04
C PHE A 263 42.90 70.09 -30.17
N VAL A 264 41.61 69.84 -30.16
CA VAL A 264 40.63 70.40 -31.10
C VAL A 264 40.48 71.89 -30.92
N ARG A 265 40.51 72.40 -29.69
CA ARG A 265 40.46 73.83 -29.41
C ARG A 265 41.76 74.53 -29.79
N ALA A 266 42.94 73.93 -29.56
CA ALA A 266 44.24 74.49 -29.94
C ALA A 266 44.48 74.56 -31.43
N LYS A 267 43.90 73.64 -32.18
CA LYS A 267 43.93 73.69 -33.66
C LYS A 267 42.89 74.63 -34.25
N GLY A 268 42.39 75.58 -33.49
CA GLY A 268 41.56 76.73 -33.87
C GLY A 268 40.89 76.64 -35.21
N VAL A 269 39.63 76.40 -35.25
CA VAL A 269 38.79 76.66 -36.42
C VAL A 269 38.85 78.11 -36.68
N LYS A 270 39.67 78.50 -37.71
CA LYS A 270 39.64 79.86 -38.28
C LYS A 270 38.21 80.11 -38.79
N ARG A 271 37.50 80.99 -38.12
CA ARG A 271 36.21 81.48 -38.61
C ARG A 271 36.44 82.24 -39.92
N PRO A 272 35.72 81.98 -40.98
CA PRO A 272 35.77 82.80 -42.19
C PRO A 272 35.25 84.21 -41.88
N LYS A 273 35.99 85.28 -42.25
CA LYS A 273 35.57 86.68 -42.15
C LYS A 273 34.38 86.90 -43.06
N SER A 274 33.28 87.43 -42.56
CA SER A 274 32.18 87.92 -43.37
C SER A 274 32.59 89.10 -44.24
N PRO A 275 32.20 89.19 -45.51
CA PRO A 275 32.45 90.30 -46.36
C PRO A 275 31.63 91.53 -45.85
N LYS A 276 32.32 92.76 -45.95
CA LYS A 276 31.69 94.03 -45.65
C LYS A 276 30.62 94.38 -46.73
N PRO A 277 29.51 95.00 -46.36
CA PRO A 277 28.58 95.56 -47.36
C PRO A 277 29.22 96.79 -48.02
N THR A 278 29.29 96.82 -49.31
CA THR A 278 29.57 98.03 -50.14
C THR A 278 28.26 98.84 -50.22
N VAL A 279 28.35 100.07 -49.74
CA VAL A 279 27.38 101.13 -50.01
C VAL A 279 27.73 101.70 -51.38
N ASN A 280 26.76 101.74 -52.28
CA ASN A 280 26.81 102.60 -53.45
C ASN A 280 25.56 103.45 -53.46
N ASP A 281 25.81 104.72 -53.73
CA ASP A 281 24.90 105.84 -53.91
C ASP A 281 23.74 105.60 -54.89
#